data_8cc73af8ad34b4c05355d855aa8c0063
#
_entry.id   8cc73af8ad34b4c05355d855aa8c0063
#
_cell.length_a   1.000
_cell.length_b   1.000
_cell.length_c   1.000
_cell.angle_alpha   90.00
_cell.angle_beta   90.00
_cell.angle_gamma   90.00
#
_symmetry.space_group_name_H-M   'P 1'
#
loop_
_entity.id
_entity.type
_entity.pdbx_description
1 polymer ?
#
loop_
_entity_poly.entity_id
_entity_poly.type
_entity_poly.pdbx_seq_one_letter_code
_entity_poly.pdbx_strand_id
1 'polypeptide(L)'
;MNERIRELIKQATEHDYTTWDSYNQKELVYYKFNQEKFAELIVKECCQYLDNEAERLFGLSESEEDPVFQSNFEICAEKCYDNIQGLKEHFGVE
;
A
#
# COMPACT_ATOMS: atom_id res chain seq x y z
N MET A 1 -13.71 11.64 -2.79
CA MET A 1 -12.79 10.55 -2.48
C MET A 1 -11.37 10.98 -2.80
N ASN A 2 -10.41 10.59 -1.99
CA ASN A 2 -8.99 10.93 -2.18
C ASN A 2 -8.45 10.34 -3.49
N GLU A 3 -7.59 11.07 -4.19
CA GLU A 3 -7.01 10.64 -5.46
C GLU A 3 -6.21 9.33 -5.33
N ARG A 4 -5.48 9.14 -4.23
CA ARG A 4 -4.72 7.91 -4.02
C ARG A 4 -5.63 6.69 -3.93
N ILE A 5 -6.76 6.82 -3.24
CA ILE A 5 -7.78 5.75 -3.16
C ILE A 5 -8.33 5.44 -4.54
N ARG A 6 -8.61 6.47 -5.34
CA ARG A 6 -9.10 6.31 -6.73
C ARG A 6 -8.09 5.56 -7.60
N GLU A 7 -6.80 5.87 -7.46
CA GLU A 7 -5.73 5.15 -8.17
C GLU A 7 -5.69 3.68 -7.78
N LEU A 8 -5.83 3.37 -6.48
CA LEU A 8 -5.85 2.00 -5.99
C LEU A 8 -7.07 1.23 -6.49
N ILE A 9 -8.22 1.90 -6.58
CA ILE A 9 -9.44 1.32 -7.19
C ILE A 9 -9.17 0.96 -8.65
N LYS A 10 -8.55 1.86 -9.41
CA LYS A 10 -8.19 1.60 -10.82
C LYS A 10 -7.25 0.41 -10.95
N GLN A 11 -6.23 0.32 -10.09
CA GLN A 11 -5.29 -0.80 -10.08
C GLN A 11 -5.97 -2.14 -9.75
N ALA A 12 -7.03 -2.10 -8.94
CA ALA A 12 -7.80 -3.28 -8.56
C ALA A 12 -8.94 -3.59 -9.54
N THR A 13 -9.17 -2.75 -10.53
CA THR A 13 -10.20 -2.95 -11.54
C THR A 13 -9.56 -3.69 -12.72
N GLU A 14 -10.11 -4.86 -13.02
CA GLU A 14 -9.57 -5.76 -14.02
C GLU A 14 -10.54 -5.92 -15.18
N HIS A 15 -10.00 -6.20 -16.37
CA HIS A 15 -10.81 -6.57 -17.51
C HIS A 15 -11.52 -7.90 -17.21
N ASP A 16 -12.85 -7.91 -17.32
CA ASP A 16 -13.67 -9.10 -17.08
C ASP A 16 -13.89 -9.84 -18.40
N TYR A 17 -14.64 -9.23 -19.31
CA TYR A 17 -14.88 -9.80 -20.62
C TYR A 17 -15.20 -8.72 -21.64
N THR A 18 -15.06 -9.11 -22.92
CA THR A 18 -15.44 -8.29 -24.07
C THR A 18 -16.51 -9.05 -24.86
N THR A 19 -17.54 -8.36 -25.27
CA THR A 19 -18.59 -8.93 -26.12
C THR A 19 -18.89 -8.00 -27.30
N TRP A 20 -19.52 -8.56 -28.31
CA TRP A 20 -19.91 -7.81 -29.50
C TRP A 20 -21.37 -7.39 -29.43
N ASP A 21 -21.62 -6.10 -29.58
CA ASP A 21 -22.97 -5.55 -29.70
C ASP A 21 -23.31 -5.43 -31.19
N SER A 22 -24.06 -6.39 -31.72
CA SER A 22 -24.43 -6.43 -33.13
C SER A 22 -25.40 -5.32 -33.53
N TYR A 23 -26.18 -4.82 -32.58
CA TYR A 23 -27.13 -3.72 -32.83
C TYR A 23 -26.43 -2.40 -33.10
N ASN A 24 -25.45 -2.05 -32.26
CA ASN A 24 -24.65 -0.83 -32.39
C ASN A 24 -23.34 -1.03 -33.15
N GLN A 25 -23.02 -2.26 -33.57
CA GLN A 25 -21.82 -2.63 -34.31
C GLN A 25 -20.54 -2.15 -33.62
N LYS A 26 -20.41 -2.46 -32.32
CA LYS A 26 -19.25 -2.09 -31.51
C LYS A 26 -18.92 -3.17 -30.49
N GLU A 27 -17.69 -3.14 -30.02
CA GLU A 27 -17.29 -3.96 -28.89
C GLU A 27 -17.72 -3.31 -27.57
N LEU A 28 -18.21 -4.14 -26.66
CA LEU A 28 -18.50 -3.75 -25.28
C LEU A 28 -17.46 -4.39 -24.37
N VAL A 29 -16.79 -3.56 -23.60
CA VAL A 29 -15.74 -4.00 -22.68
C VAL A 29 -16.27 -3.85 -21.25
N TYR A 30 -16.22 -4.93 -20.51
CA TYR A 30 -16.68 -4.95 -19.13
C TYR A 30 -15.51 -5.13 -18.18
N TYR A 31 -15.53 -4.39 -17.07
CA TYR A 31 -14.51 -4.43 -16.05
C TYR A 31 -15.10 -4.96 -14.75
N LYS A 32 -14.25 -5.60 -13.97
CA LYS A 32 -14.62 -6.16 -12.67
C LYS A 32 -13.71 -5.59 -11.61
N PHE A 33 -14.31 -5.09 -10.52
CA PHE A 33 -13.56 -4.65 -9.35
C PHE A 33 -13.16 -5.85 -8.50
N ASN A 34 -11.86 -6.02 -8.29
CA ASN A 34 -11.32 -7.08 -7.45
C ASN A 34 -11.13 -6.55 -6.02
N GLN A 35 -12.06 -6.92 -5.13
CA GLN A 35 -12.08 -6.46 -3.75
C GLN A 35 -10.85 -6.94 -2.97
N GLU A 36 -10.44 -8.19 -3.16
CA GLU A 36 -9.27 -8.74 -2.48
C GLU A 36 -8.00 -8.01 -2.88
N LYS A 37 -7.82 -7.77 -4.17
CA LYS A 37 -6.68 -7.02 -4.70
C LYS A 37 -6.66 -5.60 -4.15
N PHE A 38 -7.81 -4.94 -4.08
CA PHE A 38 -7.93 -3.60 -3.50
C PHE A 38 -7.50 -3.60 -2.03
N ALA A 39 -8.00 -4.56 -1.25
CA ALA A 39 -7.62 -4.69 0.16
C ALA A 39 -6.13 -4.92 0.34
N GLU A 40 -5.53 -5.80 -0.46
CA GLU A 40 -4.08 -6.04 -0.44
C GLU A 40 -3.28 -4.77 -0.79
N LEU A 41 -3.73 -4.01 -1.79
CA LEU A 41 -3.08 -2.76 -2.17
C LEU A 41 -3.14 -1.72 -1.04
N ILE A 42 -4.26 -1.64 -0.32
CA ILE A 42 -4.39 -0.74 0.84
C ILE A 42 -3.39 -1.14 1.93
N VAL A 43 -3.29 -2.42 2.25
CA VAL A 43 -2.33 -2.90 3.26
C VAL A 43 -0.89 -2.59 2.84
N LYS A 44 -0.55 -2.85 1.59
CA LYS A 44 0.78 -2.55 1.05
C LYS A 44 1.10 -1.06 1.09
N GLU A 45 0.13 -0.21 0.80
CA GLU A 45 0.27 1.25 0.88
C GLU A 45 0.56 1.69 2.32
N CYS A 46 -0.15 1.13 3.30
CA CYS A 46 0.10 1.40 4.71
C CYS A 46 1.50 0.94 5.13
N CYS A 47 1.91 -0.25 4.68
CA CYS A 47 3.25 -0.76 4.97
C CYS A 47 4.34 0.11 4.35
N GLN A 48 4.12 0.62 3.15
CA GLN A 48 5.05 1.53 2.49
C GLN A 48 5.18 2.85 3.26
N TYR A 49 4.07 3.37 3.76
CA TYR A 49 4.08 4.57 4.60
C TYR A 49 4.94 4.37 5.85
N LEU A 50 4.76 3.22 6.53
CA LEU A 50 5.54 2.89 7.72
C LEU A 50 7.02 2.67 7.39
N ASP A 51 7.33 2.07 6.25
CA ASP A 51 8.71 1.86 5.80
C ASP A 51 9.40 3.21 5.57
N ASN A 52 8.74 4.14 4.91
CA ASN A 52 9.25 5.49 4.70
C ASN A 52 9.48 6.21 6.03
N GLU A 53 8.58 6.04 6.99
CA GLU A 53 8.72 6.61 8.34
C GLU A 53 9.91 6.01 9.08
N ALA A 54 10.12 4.70 8.97
CA ALA A 54 11.29 4.04 9.55
C ALA A 54 12.59 4.59 8.98
N GLU A 55 12.67 4.76 7.67
CA GLU A 55 13.84 5.34 7.00
C GLU A 55 14.11 6.76 7.48
N ARG A 56 13.06 7.56 7.63
CA ARG A 56 13.17 8.92 8.16
C ARG A 56 13.75 8.92 9.59
N LEU A 57 13.27 8.03 10.44
CA LEU A 57 13.71 7.92 11.82
C LEU A 57 15.17 7.44 11.91
N PHE A 58 15.58 6.50 11.07
CA PHE A 58 16.99 6.09 10.99
C PHE A 58 17.88 7.24 10.52
N GLY A 59 17.43 8.04 9.57
CA GLY A 59 18.16 9.24 9.13
C GLY A 59 18.35 10.23 10.27
N LEU A 60 17.33 10.44 11.11
CA LEU A 60 17.42 11.28 12.30
C LEU A 60 18.39 10.70 13.33
N SER A 61 18.37 9.38 13.51
CA SER A 61 19.31 8.68 14.40
C SER A 61 20.75 8.90 13.99
N GLU A 62 21.04 8.78 12.70
CA GLU A 62 22.40 8.97 12.16
C GLU A 62 22.91 10.39 12.33
N SER A 63 22.03 11.40 12.28
CA SER A 63 22.39 12.80 12.42
C SER A 63 22.38 13.30 13.85
N GLU A 64 21.87 12.51 14.80
CA GLU A 64 21.76 12.90 16.22
C GLU A 64 23.06 12.64 16.96
N GLU A 65 23.53 13.66 17.68
CA GLU A 65 24.77 13.58 18.48
C GLU A 65 24.54 13.01 19.91
N ASP A 66 23.32 13.18 20.45
CA ASP A 66 22.98 12.68 21.79
C ASP A 66 22.66 11.17 21.72
N PRO A 67 23.44 10.31 22.41
CA PRO A 67 23.22 8.85 22.36
C PRO A 67 21.82 8.43 22.84
N VAL A 68 21.20 9.15 23.74
CA VAL A 68 19.85 8.83 24.24
C VAL A 68 18.82 9.06 23.15
N PHE A 69 18.85 10.21 22.48
CA PHE A 69 17.93 10.52 21.39
C PHE A 69 18.20 9.64 20.17
N GLN A 70 19.47 9.36 19.88
CA GLN A 70 19.86 8.45 18.81
C GLN A 70 19.23 7.05 19.02
N SER A 71 19.34 6.52 20.22
CA SER A 71 18.75 5.23 20.59
C SER A 71 17.22 5.26 20.49
N ASN A 72 16.58 6.36 20.91
CA ASN A 72 15.13 6.51 20.83
C ASN A 72 14.65 6.50 19.38
N PHE A 73 15.34 7.17 18.46
CA PHE A 73 15.00 7.13 17.02
C PHE A 73 15.14 5.72 16.45
N GLU A 74 16.18 5.00 16.81
CA GLU A 74 16.40 3.61 16.38
C GLU A 74 15.26 2.70 16.86
N ILE A 75 14.88 2.80 18.12
CA ILE A 75 13.77 2.02 18.71
C ILE A 75 12.46 2.31 17.99
N CYS A 76 12.16 3.58 17.71
CA CYS A 76 10.96 3.95 16.96
C CYS A 76 10.96 3.39 15.53
N ALA A 77 12.11 3.42 14.86
CA ALA A 77 12.24 2.84 13.52
C ALA A 77 12.01 1.31 13.54
N GLU A 78 12.57 0.62 14.52
CA GLU A 78 12.35 -0.83 14.70
C GLU A 78 10.88 -1.14 14.93
N LYS A 79 10.17 -0.31 15.71
CA LYS A 79 8.72 -0.44 15.91
C LYS A 79 7.93 -0.31 14.63
N CYS A 80 8.35 0.57 13.73
CA CYS A 80 7.71 0.68 12.41
C CYS A 80 7.85 -0.63 11.62
N TYR A 81 9.02 -1.25 11.63
CA TYR A 81 9.24 -2.53 10.96
C TYR A 81 8.44 -3.67 11.61
N ASP A 82 8.36 -3.71 12.93
CA ASP A 82 7.53 -4.68 13.65
C ASP A 82 6.06 -4.53 13.27
N ASN A 83 5.57 -3.30 13.16
CA ASN A 83 4.20 -3.00 12.76
C ASN A 83 3.92 -3.41 11.31
N ILE A 84 4.87 -3.22 10.41
CA ILE A 84 4.76 -3.69 9.02
C ILE A 84 4.60 -5.21 8.99
N GLN A 85 5.45 -5.93 9.71
CA GLN A 85 5.40 -7.38 9.77
C GLN A 85 4.08 -7.85 10.39
N GLY A 86 3.65 -7.21 11.48
CA GLY A 86 2.38 -7.50 12.12
C GLY A 86 1.17 -7.30 11.21
N LEU A 87 1.15 -6.22 10.44
CA LEU A 87 0.07 -5.94 9.47
C LEU A 87 0.03 -7.00 8.37
N LYS A 88 1.19 -7.35 7.82
CA LYS A 88 1.28 -8.37 6.77
C LYS A 88 0.80 -9.73 7.26
N GLU A 89 1.21 -10.14 8.46
CA GLU A 89 0.78 -11.40 9.05
C GLU A 89 -0.71 -11.41 9.37
N HIS A 90 -1.20 -10.29 9.93
CA HIS A 90 -2.60 -10.18 10.32
C HIS A 90 -3.55 -10.31 9.12
N PHE A 91 -3.21 -9.70 7.99
CA PHE A 91 -4.03 -9.69 6.78
C PHE A 91 -3.62 -10.75 5.76
N GLY A 92 -2.56 -11.52 6.02
CA GLY A 92 -2.10 -12.53 5.09
C GLY A 92 -1.53 -11.95 3.80
N VAL A 93 -0.92 -10.76 3.85
CA VAL A 93 -0.32 -10.07 2.70
C VAL A 93 1.19 -10.25 2.75
N GLU A 94 1.78 -10.61 1.61
CA GLU A 94 3.23 -10.78 1.44
C GLU A 94 3.97 -9.53 1.01
#